data_eaf68f1161002423432408e259de7949
#
_entry.id   eaf68f1161002423432408e259de7949
#
_cell.length_a   1.000
_cell.length_b   1.000
_cell.length_c   1.000
_cell.angle_alpha   90.00
_cell.angle_beta   90.00
_cell.angle_gamma   90.00
#
_symmetry.space_group_name_H-M   'P 1'
#
loop_
_entity.id
_entity.type
_entity.pdbx_description
1 polymer ?
#
loop_
_entity_poly.entity_id
_entity_poly.type
_entity_poly.pdbx_seq_one_letter_code
_entity_poly.pdbx_strand_id
1 'polypeptide(L)'
;MRRPSILLSSLLVAAAACGPSLGPQGPVRAPLAARWYDRAKASYRGADFDDAGDAAKRALAAAPSDPEIRELAARIALVRLDFSEALRLTEGLESSDVHGIRGRAYWFSGDLEHAADELEAYLADPKVKDTWARDVAALARRGSGRHPFQLEGGLVGSLEMPRQLDRVSLGAANVVPCELDGERILALVATGSSEVLVDANSRHDPSWVDMRFDRVEIKDVPALVQDLSPLTRQLGVPIKALIGAQLLRHAHATFDRRGDQFVVRRQEAPAPPDASRVPLYYLRGGGMMLRATVTAKDEDAIPLLVDSSRPFPLLLQDGAWARAGVDVHSLLPLPDDPSVKRGTVPMFRVGGFDLPKMPAISGVDMHELTSGIDIDLGGVVGADLLAFFRVTFADDGRFMWLEPDPMLLSPAQRPAPAEKGPPPPPPAPAAGAPSPR
;
A
#
# COMPACT_ATOMS: atom_id res chain seq x y z
N MET A 1 70.68 57.24 34.64
CA MET A 1 70.47 57.40 33.25
C MET A 1 70.79 56.07 32.54
N ARG A 2 69.81 55.21 32.31
CA ARG A 2 69.96 53.99 31.53
C ARG A 2 68.63 53.81 30.72
N ARG A 3 68.75 53.84 29.39
CA ARG A 3 67.64 53.62 28.45
C ARG A 3 67.35 52.11 28.33
N PRO A 4 66.10 51.62 28.28
CA PRO A 4 65.79 50.26 27.92
C PRO A 4 65.58 50.13 26.40
N SER A 5 66.18 49.09 25.84
CA SER A 5 66.06 48.65 24.46
C SER A 5 64.70 47.96 24.24
N ILE A 6 63.97 48.37 23.21
CA ILE A 6 62.72 47.75 22.80
C ILE A 6 63.10 46.62 21.85
N LEU A 7 62.79 45.37 22.23
CA LEU A 7 62.84 44.19 21.37
C LEU A 7 61.44 44.08 20.66
N LEU A 8 61.49 44.23 19.33
CA LEU A 8 60.33 43.97 18.48
C LEU A 8 60.20 42.48 18.19
N SER A 9 59.25 41.81 18.83
CA SER A 9 58.88 40.42 18.52
C SER A 9 57.89 40.38 17.36
N SER A 10 58.35 39.87 16.23
CA SER A 10 57.50 39.64 15.04
C SER A 10 56.58 38.45 15.28
N LEU A 11 55.28 38.70 15.45
CA LEU A 11 54.22 37.67 15.47
C LEU A 11 53.91 37.22 14.05
N LEU A 12 54.35 36.02 13.66
CA LEU A 12 53.87 35.34 12.44
C LEU A 12 52.48 34.81 12.72
N VAL A 13 51.44 35.44 12.16
CA VAL A 13 50.09 34.95 12.10
C VAL A 13 50.01 33.88 11.00
N ALA A 14 50.03 32.60 11.39
CA ALA A 14 49.70 31.51 10.49
C ALA A 14 48.19 31.56 10.21
N ALA A 15 47.79 32.05 9.05
CA ALA A 15 46.42 31.94 8.55
C ALA A 15 46.13 30.45 8.23
N ALA A 16 45.51 29.76 9.17
CA ALA A 16 44.93 28.45 8.91
C ALA A 16 43.75 28.67 7.92
N ALA A 17 43.97 28.33 6.66
CA ALA A 17 42.92 28.25 5.66
C ALA A 17 41.93 27.13 6.07
N CYS A 18 40.82 27.50 6.72
CA CYS A 18 39.65 26.62 6.82
C CYS A 18 39.10 26.44 5.41
N GLY A 19 39.59 25.44 4.70
CA GLY A 19 38.89 24.91 3.52
C GLY A 19 37.53 24.34 3.97
N PRO A 20 36.47 24.49 3.17
CA PRO A 20 35.20 23.85 3.47
C PRO A 20 35.45 22.34 3.67
N SER A 21 35.06 21.79 4.82
CA SER A 21 35.07 20.36 5.04
C SER A 21 34.12 19.74 3.99
N LEU A 22 34.72 19.12 3.00
CA LEU A 22 33.98 18.26 2.09
C LEU A 22 33.42 17.12 2.97
N GLY A 23 32.13 17.15 3.25
CA GLY A 23 31.42 16.02 3.81
C GLY A 23 31.69 14.77 2.97
N PRO A 24 31.39 13.56 3.43
CA PRO A 24 31.66 12.35 2.69
C PRO A 24 31.06 12.47 1.30
N GLN A 25 31.92 12.66 0.31
CA GLN A 25 31.50 12.69 -1.09
C GLN A 25 31.10 11.27 -1.44
N GLY A 26 29.84 11.09 -1.85
CA GLY A 26 29.38 9.82 -2.40
C GLY A 26 30.30 9.36 -3.56
N PRO A 27 30.18 8.12 -4.00
CA PRO A 27 31.03 7.59 -5.04
C PRO A 27 31.03 8.50 -6.28
N VAL A 28 32.23 8.80 -6.82
CA VAL A 28 32.38 9.62 -8.02
C VAL A 28 31.78 8.86 -9.21
N ARG A 29 30.61 9.27 -9.66
CA ARG A 29 29.88 8.67 -10.79
C ARG A 29 30.24 9.36 -12.10
N ALA A 30 30.21 8.59 -13.19
CA ALA A 30 30.19 9.19 -14.52
C ALA A 30 28.97 10.14 -14.67
N PRO A 31 29.13 11.32 -15.32
CA PRO A 31 28.06 12.34 -15.37
C PRO A 31 26.70 11.81 -15.87
N LEU A 32 26.73 10.86 -16.81
CA LEU A 32 25.51 10.24 -17.33
C LEU A 32 24.82 9.37 -16.26
N ALA A 33 25.57 8.55 -15.53
CA ALA A 33 25.05 7.73 -14.44
C ALA A 33 24.45 8.59 -13.33
N ALA A 34 25.16 9.67 -12.94
CA ALA A 34 24.70 10.61 -11.91
C ALA A 34 23.34 11.24 -12.31
N ARG A 35 23.21 11.76 -13.54
CA ARG A 35 21.95 12.35 -14.03
C ARG A 35 20.78 11.39 -13.96
N TRP A 36 20.96 10.14 -14.41
CA TRP A 36 19.91 9.14 -14.37
C TRP A 36 19.58 8.69 -12.94
N TYR A 37 20.58 8.59 -12.08
CA TYR A 37 20.37 8.27 -10.66
C TYR A 37 19.58 9.37 -9.95
N ASP A 38 19.91 10.65 -10.17
CA ASP A 38 19.18 11.77 -9.59
C ASP A 38 17.73 11.82 -10.09
N ARG A 39 17.49 11.54 -11.37
CA ARG A 39 16.14 11.40 -11.92
C ARG A 39 15.39 10.25 -11.24
N ALA A 40 16.02 9.06 -11.14
CA ALA A 40 15.40 7.91 -10.49
C ALA A 40 15.01 8.21 -9.04
N LYS A 41 15.86 8.91 -8.27
CA LYS A 41 15.55 9.36 -6.91
C LYS A 41 14.39 10.34 -6.86
N ALA A 42 14.36 11.32 -7.73
CA ALA A 42 13.30 12.32 -7.78
C ALA A 42 11.96 11.65 -8.13
N SER A 43 11.94 10.77 -9.13
CA SER A 43 10.74 10.05 -9.55
C SER A 43 10.28 9.05 -8.48
N TYR A 44 11.21 8.37 -7.77
CA TYR A 44 10.90 7.50 -6.65
C TYR A 44 10.21 8.26 -5.51
N ARG A 45 10.74 9.43 -5.13
CA ARG A 45 10.12 10.29 -4.10
C ARG A 45 8.72 10.75 -4.50
N GLY A 46 8.54 11.13 -5.75
CA GLY A 46 7.23 11.48 -6.32
C GLY A 46 6.32 10.28 -6.61
N ALA A 47 6.77 9.06 -6.25
CA ALA A 47 6.09 7.79 -6.52
C ALA A 47 5.74 7.56 -7.99
N ASP A 48 6.49 8.15 -8.90
CA ASP A 48 6.46 7.79 -10.32
C ASP A 48 7.40 6.60 -10.55
N PHE A 49 6.92 5.41 -10.17
CA PHE A 49 7.77 4.21 -10.18
C PHE A 49 8.07 3.70 -11.59
N ASP A 50 7.29 4.09 -12.58
CA ASP A 50 7.59 3.75 -13.98
C ASP A 50 8.77 4.57 -14.48
N ASP A 51 8.74 5.90 -14.31
CA ASP A 51 9.88 6.76 -14.64
C ASP A 51 11.09 6.46 -13.75
N ALA A 52 10.89 6.19 -12.45
CA ALA A 52 11.96 5.79 -11.53
C ALA A 52 12.67 4.52 -12.00
N GLY A 53 11.89 3.50 -12.42
CA GLY A 53 12.43 2.24 -12.93
C GLY A 53 13.20 2.40 -14.24
N ASP A 54 12.67 3.18 -15.16
CA ASP A 54 13.35 3.46 -16.43
C ASP A 54 14.63 4.28 -16.23
N ALA A 55 14.60 5.27 -15.37
CA ALA A 55 15.79 6.05 -15.03
C ALA A 55 16.84 5.20 -14.31
N ALA A 56 16.43 4.34 -13.35
CA ALA A 56 17.33 3.42 -12.66
C ALA A 56 17.98 2.40 -13.62
N LYS A 57 17.24 1.84 -14.58
CA LYS A 57 17.79 0.97 -15.63
C LYS A 57 18.87 1.68 -16.45
N ARG A 58 18.66 2.94 -16.81
CA ARG A 58 19.65 3.74 -17.55
C ARG A 58 20.87 4.09 -16.69
N ALA A 59 20.67 4.36 -15.40
CA ALA A 59 21.76 4.58 -14.46
C ALA A 59 22.62 3.31 -14.32
N LEU A 60 21.99 2.13 -14.16
CA LEU A 60 22.66 0.82 -14.11
C LEU A 60 23.41 0.50 -15.39
N ALA A 61 22.86 0.83 -16.58
CA ALA A 61 23.56 0.63 -17.84
C ALA A 61 24.86 1.47 -17.93
N ALA A 62 24.89 2.63 -17.29
CA ALA A 62 26.06 3.52 -17.26
C ALA A 62 27.05 3.19 -16.09
N ALA A 63 26.56 2.59 -15.00
CA ALA A 63 27.37 2.21 -13.84
C ALA A 63 26.78 0.93 -13.16
N PRO A 64 27.00 -0.25 -13.74
CA PRO A 64 26.31 -1.50 -13.31
C PRO A 64 26.73 -1.99 -11.93
N SER A 65 27.92 -1.63 -11.44
CA SER A 65 28.44 -2.03 -10.13
C SER A 65 28.24 -0.98 -9.03
N ASP A 66 27.61 0.17 -9.35
CA ASP A 66 27.38 1.22 -8.34
C ASP A 66 26.38 0.74 -7.29
N PRO A 67 26.77 0.64 -6.00
CA PRO A 67 25.93 0.06 -4.96
C PRO A 67 24.68 0.88 -4.67
N GLU A 68 24.76 2.21 -4.72
CA GLU A 68 23.61 3.08 -4.44
C GLU A 68 22.58 3.05 -5.57
N ILE A 69 23.02 2.92 -6.83
CA ILE A 69 22.11 2.76 -7.96
C ILE A 69 21.41 1.41 -7.90
N ARG A 70 22.16 0.33 -7.56
CA ARG A 70 21.62 -1.01 -7.37
C ARG A 70 20.62 -1.06 -6.23
N GLU A 71 20.91 -0.43 -5.11
CA GLU A 71 20.01 -0.34 -3.94
C GLU A 71 18.72 0.40 -4.28
N LEU A 72 18.80 1.57 -4.94
CA LEU A 72 17.61 2.31 -5.37
C LEU A 72 16.76 1.49 -6.35
N ALA A 73 17.38 0.83 -7.32
CA ALA A 73 16.68 -0.03 -8.27
C ALA A 73 16.00 -1.21 -7.55
N ALA A 74 16.64 -1.79 -6.53
CA ALA A 74 16.07 -2.85 -5.70
C ALA A 74 14.86 -2.36 -4.88
N ARG A 75 14.93 -1.16 -4.31
CA ARG A 75 13.78 -0.52 -3.62
C ARG A 75 12.60 -0.32 -4.58
N ILE A 76 12.85 0.12 -5.81
CA ILE A 76 11.81 0.28 -6.85
C ILE A 76 11.20 -1.09 -7.20
N ALA A 77 12.02 -2.12 -7.37
CA ALA A 77 11.54 -3.49 -7.64
C ALA A 77 10.67 -4.02 -6.49
N LEU A 78 11.10 -3.83 -5.23
CA LEU A 78 10.34 -4.24 -4.05
C LEU A 78 8.96 -3.58 -3.97
N VAL A 79 8.88 -2.27 -4.23
CA VAL A 79 7.61 -1.52 -4.24
C VAL A 79 6.64 -2.04 -5.32
N ARG A 80 7.17 -2.59 -6.40
CA ARG A 80 6.40 -3.17 -7.53
C ARG A 80 6.11 -4.67 -7.36
N LEU A 81 6.45 -5.26 -6.21
CA LEU A 81 6.37 -6.69 -5.93
C LEU A 81 7.23 -7.55 -6.88
N ASP A 82 8.31 -7.01 -7.43
CA ASP A 82 9.30 -7.75 -8.21
C ASP A 82 10.43 -8.22 -7.27
N PHE A 83 10.11 -9.22 -6.46
CA PHE A 83 11.01 -9.71 -5.42
C PHE A 83 12.28 -10.32 -6.01
N SER A 84 12.16 -11.05 -7.12
CA SER A 84 13.30 -11.69 -7.80
C SER A 84 14.31 -10.64 -8.28
N GLU A 85 13.83 -9.56 -8.87
CA GLU A 85 14.69 -8.46 -9.32
C GLU A 85 15.30 -7.70 -8.14
N ALA A 86 14.55 -7.49 -7.05
CA ALA A 86 15.09 -6.86 -5.84
C ALA A 86 16.24 -7.67 -5.24
N LEU A 87 16.10 -9.01 -5.15
CA LEU A 87 17.15 -9.92 -4.68
C LEU A 87 18.36 -9.92 -5.61
N ARG A 88 18.16 -10.02 -6.93
CA ARG A 88 19.23 -9.98 -7.93
C ARG A 88 20.04 -8.68 -7.86
N LEU A 89 19.37 -7.55 -7.70
CA LEU A 89 20.02 -6.24 -7.62
C LEU A 89 20.83 -6.04 -6.34
N THR A 90 20.47 -6.72 -5.25
CA THR A 90 21.14 -6.61 -3.96
C THR A 90 22.21 -7.68 -3.73
N GLU A 91 22.41 -8.60 -4.67
CA GLU A 91 23.41 -9.66 -4.56
C GLU A 91 24.83 -9.09 -4.34
N GLY A 92 25.53 -9.56 -3.29
CA GLY A 92 26.88 -9.11 -2.94
C GLY A 92 26.98 -7.68 -2.38
N LEU A 93 25.85 -7.06 -2.02
CA LEU A 93 25.85 -5.81 -1.25
C LEU A 93 25.59 -6.12 0.23
N GLU A 94 26.23 -5.37 1.13
CA GLU A 94 26.27 -5.67 2.58
C GLU A 94 25.96 -4.43 3.44
N SER A 95 25.00 -3.59 3.04
CA SER A 95 24.51 -2.51 3.89
C SER A 95 23.31 -2.95 4.72
N SER A 96 23.07 -2.30 5.86
CA SER A 96 21.88 -2.55 6.69
C SER A 96 20.60 -2.37 5.85
N ASP A 97 20.50 -1.32 5.05
CA ASP A 97 19.33 -1.09 4.17
C ASP A 97 19.13 -2.22 3.15
N VAL A 98 20.21 -2.77 2.62
CA VAL A 98 20.15 -3.91 1.69
C VAL A 98 19.63 -5.17 2.39
N HIS A 99 20.08 -5.46 3.60
CA HIS A 99 19.50 -6.53 4.43
C HIS A 99 18.00 -6.32 4.64
N GLY A 100 17.58 -5.08 4.93
CA GLY A 100 16.17 -4.73 5.05
C GLY A 100 15.36 -4.94 3.76
N ILE A 101 15.94 -4.69 2.58
CA ILE A 101 15.30 -4.95 1.28
C ILE A 101 15.19 -6.45 1.02
N ARG A 102 16.28 -7.21 1.19
CA ARG A 102 16.29 -8.67 0.97
C ARG A 102 15.34 -9.38 1.94
N GLY A 103 15.37 -9.01 3.22
CA GLY A 103 14.50 -9.59 4.22
C GLY A 103 13.01 -9.42 3.89
N ARG A 104 12.62 -8.24 3.40
CA ARG A 104 11.25 -8.01 2.92
C ARG A 104 10.93 -8.79 1.65
N ALA A 105 11.86 -8.83 0.69
CA ALA A 105 11.66 -9.58 -0.55
C ALA A 105 11.46 -11.07 -0.26
N TYR A 106 12.26 -11.66 0.60
CA TYR A 106 12.11 -13.05 1.03
C TYR A 106 10.80 -13.28 1.80
N TRP A 107 10.47 -12.40 2.75
CA TRP A 107 9.22 -12.49 3.50
C TRP A 107 8.00 -12.49 2.60
N PHE A 108 7.89 -11.51 1.70
CA PHE A 108 6.75 -11.37 0.81
C PHE A 108 6.69 -12.42 -0.32
N SER A 109 7.80 -13.10 -0.59
CA SER A 109 7.84 -14.27 -1.49
C SER A 109 7.64 -15.61 -0.79
N GLY A 110 7.55 -15.62 0.55
CA GLY A 110 7.30 -16.82 1.36
C GLY A 110 8.55 -17.64 1.70
N ASP A 111 9.75 -17.12 1.45
CA ASP A 111 11.01 -17.74 1.87
C ASP A 111 11.36 -17.30 3.30
N LEU A 112 10.79 -18.02 4.26
CA LEU A 112 10.82 -17.64 5.67
C LEU A 112 12.21 -17.73 6.29
N GLU A 113 13.03 -18.70 5.88
CA GLU A 113 14.37 -18.90 6.44
C GLU A 113 15.30 -17.75 6.08
N HIS A 114 15.40 -17.41 4.79
CA HIS A 114 16.19 -16.26 4.34
C HIS A 114 15.59 -14.93 4.82
N ALA A 115 14.27 -14.82 4.94
CA ALA A 115 13.65 -13.63 5.52
C ALA A 115 14.10 -13.38 6.96
N ALA A 116 14.15 -14.45 7.79
CA ALA A 116 14.61 -14.34 9.16
C ALA A 116 16.09 -13.91 9.23
N ASP A 117 16.96 -14.57 8.45
CA ASP A 117 18.40 -14.27 8.44
C ASP A 117 18.67 -12.80 8.05
N GLU A 118 18.05 -12.34 6.97
CA GLU A 118 18.24 -10.98 6.45
C GLU A 118 17.65 -9.91 7.37
N LEU A 119 16.47 -10.16 7.96
CA LEU A 119 15.87 -9.21 8.90
C LEU A 119 16.63 -9.16 10.23
N GLU A 120 17.18 -10.27 10.71
CA GLU A 120 18.05 -10.30 11.89
C GLU A 120 19.35 -9.50 11.62
N ALA A 121 19.95 -9.65 10.42
CA ALA A 121 21.12 -8.86 10.01
C ALA A 121 20.77 -7.36 9.90
N TYR A 122 19.60 -7.01 9.36
CA TYR A 122 19.09 -5.63 9.32
C TYR A 122 18.97 -5.03 10.72
N LEU A 123 18.41 -5.78 11.67
CA LEU A 123 18.18 -5.36 13.05
C LEU A 123 19.46 -5.33 13.90
N ALA A 124 20.58 -5.92 13.43
CA ALA A 124 21.86 -5.85 14.10
C ALA A 124 22.46 -4.43 14.08
N ASP A 125 22.04 -3.56 13.17
CA ASP A 125 22.39 -2.14 13.22
C ASP A 125 21.61 -1.44 14.35
N PRO A 126 22.29 -0.90 15.38
CA PRO A 126 21.63 -0.28 16.54
C PRO A 126 20.82 0.99 16.18
N LYS A 127 21.01 1.55 15.00
CA LYS A 127 20.22 2.69 14.49
C LYS A 127 18.85 2.27 14.00
N VAL A 128 18.68 1.02 13.63
CA VAL A 128 17.40 0.48 13.14
C VAL A 128 16.42 0.32 14.30
N LYS A 129 15.25 0.95 14.17
CA LYS A 129 14.16 0.89 15.15
C LYS A 129 12.86 0.43 14.47
N ASP A 130 12.94 -0.65 13.72
CA ASP A 130 11.83 -1.21 12.94
C ASP A 130 11.16 -2.33 13.74
N THR A 131 10.03 -2.02 14.37
CA THR A 131 9.25 -2.98 15.17
C THR A 131 8.64 -4.06 14.28
N TRP A 132 8.16 -3.69 13.09
CA TRP A 132 7.64 -4.65 12.11
C TRP A 132 8.71 -5.70 11.75
N ALA A 133 9.92 -5.26 11.42
CA ALA A 133 11.01 -6.16 11.06
C ALA A 133 11.35 -7.14 12.21
N ARG A 134 11.31 -6.68 13.47
CA ARG A 134 11.55 -7.53 14.64
C ARG A 134 10.51 -8.63 14.79
N ASP A 135 9.22 -8.24 14.70
CA ASP A 135 8.11 -9.18 14.88
C ASP A 135 8.05 -10.19 13.74
N VAL A 136 8.31 -9.72 12.51
CA VAL A 136 8.37 -10.56 11.31
C VAL A 136 9.57 -11.50 11.35
N ALA A 137 10.78 -11.03 11.73
CA ALA A 137 11.95 -11.92 11.85
C ALA A 137 11.70 -13.06 12.85
N ALA A 138 11.14 -12.72 14.02
CA ALA A 138 10.77 -13.72 15.03
C ALA A 138 9.70 -14.71 14.52
N LEU A 139 8.71 -14.21 13.77
CA LEU A 139 7.65 -15.05 13.19
C LEU A 139 8.19 -15.94 12.08
N ALA A 140 9.04 -15.40 11.21
CA ALA A 140 9.70 -16.13 10.12
C ALA A 140 10.58 -17.26 10.66
N ARG A 141 11.37 -16.98 11.69
CA ARG A 141 12.25 -18.00 12.35
C ARG A 141 11.44 -19.17 12.90
N ARG A 142 10.25 -18.91 13.45
CA ARG A 142 9.32 -19.96 13.95
C ARG A 142 8.51 -20.61 12.84
N GLY A 143 8.53 -20.05 11.65
CA GLY A 143 7.77 -20.54 10.49
C GLY A 143 8.54 -21.46 9.56
N SER A 144 9.78 -21.90 9.89
CA SER A 144 10.56 -22.78 9.04
C SER A 144 9.75 -24.02 8.61
N GLY A 145 9.73 -24.28 7.31
CA GLY A 145 8.94 -25.36 6.71
C GLY A 145 7.46 -25.07 6.47
N ARG A 146 6.95 -23.90 6.86
CA ARG A 146 5.58 -23.47 6.52
C ARG A 146 5.53 -22.83 5.14
N HIS A 147 4.33 -22.86 4.57
CA HIS A 147 4.04 -22.20 3.30
C HIS A 147 2.93 -21.17 3.54
N PRO A 148 3.25 -19.87 3.62
CA PRO A 148 2.25 -18.85 3.94
C PRO A 148 1.08 -18.81 2.95
N PHE A 149 -0.11 -18.52 3.46
CA PHE A 149 -1.33 -18.29 2.69
C PHE A 149 -1.79 -19.47 1.81
N GLN A 150 -1.69 -20.71 2.30
CA GLN A 150 -2.20 -21.88 1.58
C GLN A 150 -3.73 -21.84 1.52
N LEU A 151 -4.28 -21.82 0.31
CA LEU A 151 -5.72 -21.78 0.05
C LEU A 151 -6.29 -23.18 -0.11
N GLU A 152 -7.19 -23.58 0.78
CA GLU A 152 -7.83 -24.89 0.82
C GLU A 152 -9.37 -24.79 0.73
N GLY A 153 -10.03 -25.94 0.57
CA GLY A 153 -11.50 -26.02 0.55
C GLY A 153 -12.14 -25.60 -0.76
N GLY A 154 -13.19 -24.80 -0.72
CA GLY A 154 -13.96 -24.36 -1.88
C GLY A 154 -13.15 -23.45 -2.83
N LEU A 155 -13.64 -23.27 -4.06
CA LEU A 155 -13.01 -22.36 -5.02
C LEU A 155 -13.31 -20.88 -4.70
N VAL A 156 -14.48 -20.61 -4.08
CA VAL A 156 -14.96 -19.29 -3.73
C VAL A 156 -15.62 -19.35 -2.37
N GLY A 157 -15.29 -18.41 -1.52
CA GLY A 157 -15.98 -18.10 -0.26
C GLY A 157 -16.57 -16.70 -0.33
N SER A 158 -17.83 -16.54 0.06
CA SER A 158 -18.53 -15.26 0.06
C SER A 158 -19.17 -15.04 1.42
N LEU A 159 -18.92 -13.88 2.01
CA LEU A 159 -19.44 -13.47 3.30
C LEU A 159 -20.19 -12.15 3.17
N GLU A 160 -21.28 -12.02 3.90
CA GLU A 160 -22.00 -10.76 4.00
C GLU A 160 -21.24 -9.81 4.94
N MET A 161 -21.02 -8.57 4.49
CA MET A 161 -20.49 -7.49 5.31
C MET A 161 -21.66 -6.71 5.92
N PRO A 162 -21.95 -6.84 7.22
CA PRO A 162 -23.12 -6.18 7.81
C PRO A 162 -22.99 -4.66 7.74
N ARG A 163 -24.10 -3.98 7.45
CA ARG A 163 -24.20 -2.51 7.56
C ARG A 163 -24.47 -2.06 8.97
N GLN A 164 -25.06 -2.94 9.75
CA GLN A 164 -25.46 -2.69 11.13
C GLN A 164 -25.29 -3.96 11.95
N LEU A 165 -24.77 -3.82 13.16
CA LEU A 165 -24.69 -4.86 14.19
C LEU A 165 -25.28 -4.31 15.49
N ASP A 166 -26.23 -5.01 16.07
CA ASP A 166 -26.87 -4.66 17.36
C ASP A 166 -27.24 -3.17 17.49
N ARG A 167 -27.82 -2.57 16.44
CA ARG A 167 -28.19 -1.15 16.32
C ARG A 167 -27.01 -0.19 16.11
N VAL A 168 -25.78 -0.67 15.98
CA VAL A 168 -24.61 0.14 15.65
C VAL A 168 -24.46 0.19 14.13
N SER A 169 -24.47 1.38 13.54
CA SER A 169 -24.19 1.55 12.12
C SER A 169 -22.69 1.48 11.86
N LEU A 170 -22.26 0.65 10.92
CA LEU A 170 -20.86 0.47 10.54
C LEU A 170 -20.42 1.41 9.41
N GLY A 171 -21.34 2.19 8.83
CA GLY A 171 -21.00 3.11 7.74
C GLY A 171 -20.34 2.40 6.55
N ALA A 172 -19.21 2.93 6.09
CA ALA A 172 -18.39 2.35 5.03
C ALA A 172 -17.36 1.31 5.53
N ALA A 173 -17.32 1.01 6.83
CA ALA A 173 -16.36 0.04 7.37
C ALA A 173 -16.63 -1.37 6.81
N ASN A 174 -15.60 -1.98 6.25
CA ASN A 174 -15.65 -3.33 5.67
C ASN A 174 -15.43 -4.38 6.76
N VAL A 175 -16.43 -4.54 7.65
CA VAL A 175 -16.40 -5.55 8.72
C VAL A 175 -16.84 -6.89 8.15
N VAL A 176 -16.02 -7.92 8.35
CA VAL A 176 -16.22 -9.27 7.80
C VAL A 176 -16.34 -10.26 8.95
N PRO A 177 -17.46 -10.98 9.08
CA PRO A 177 -17.57 -12.11 10.00
C PRO A 177 -16.80 -13.30 9.41
N CYS A 178 -15.74 -13.75 10.06
CA CYS A 178 -14.93 -14.88 9.61
C CYS A 178 -14.57 -15.79 10.80
N GLU A 179 -13.83 -16.87 10.55
CA GLU A 179 -13.28 -17.70 11.61
C GLU A 179 -11.76 -17.51 11.67
N LEU A 180 -11.23 -17.44 12.88
CA LEU A 180 -9.80 -17.41 13.20
C LEU A 180 -9.51 -18.59 14.14
N ASP A 181 -8.71 -19.56 13.69
CA ASP A 181 -8.43 -20.82 14.40
C ASP A 181 -9.70 -21.52 14.92
N GLY A 182 -10.77 -21.50 14.10
CA GLY A 182 -12.07 -22.10 14.43
C GLY A 182 -13.01 -21.25 15.30
N GLU A 183 -12.54 -20.09 15.81
CA GLU A 183 -13.37 -19.14 16.54
C GLU A 183 -14.02 -18.15 15.57
N ARG A 184 -15.33 -17.91 15.69
CA ARG A 184 -16.03 -16.87 14.93
C ARG A 184 -15.71 -15.51 15.48
N ILE A 185 -15.19 -14.63 14.62
CA ILE A 185 -14.78 -13.27 14.95
C ILE A 185 -15.35 -12.24 13.98
N LEU A 186 -15.25 -10.97 14.36
CA LEU A 186 -15.38 -9.84 13.42
C LEU A 186 -13.98 -9.33 13.07
N ALA A 187 -13.66 -9.33 11.80
CA ALA A 187 -12.45 -8.72 11.27
C ALA A 187 -12.77 -7.47 10.45
N LEU A 188 -11.86 -6.51 10.41
CA LEU A 188 -11.97 -5.32 9.54
C LEU A 188 -10.96 -5.43 8.40
N VAL A 189 -11.38 -5.18 7.17
CA VAL A 189 -10.47 -5.04 6.02
C VAL A 189 -9.67 -3.75 6.18
N ALA A 190 -8.34 -3.86 6.25
CA ALA A 190 -7.41 -2.77 6.56
C ALA A 190 -6.24 -2.77 5.56
N THR A 191 -6.45 -2.18 4.38
CA THR A 191 -5.45 -2.15 3.30
C THR A 191 -4.20 -1.33 3.64
N GLY A 192 -4.26 -0.49 4.67
CA GLY A 192 -3.12 0.24 5.21
C GLY A 192 -2.16 -0.63 6.03
N SER A 193 -2.59 -1.83 6.44
CA SER A 193 -1.75 -2.83 7.10
C SER A 193 -1.21 -3.84 6.08
N SER A 194 0.02 -4.30 6.28
CA SER A 194 0.63 -5.36 5.47
C SER A 194 0.06 -6.73 5.84
N GLU A 195 0.29 -7.14 7.07
CA GLU A 195 -0.10 -8.43 7.62
C GLU A 195 -1.50 -8.41 8.23
N VAL A 196 -1.99 -9.57 8.56
CA VAL A 196 -3.11 -9.71 9.49
C VAL A 196 -2.64 -9.24 10.87
N LEU A 197 -3.44 -8.40 11.53
CA LEU A 197 -3.21 -7.98 12.90
C LEU A 197 -4.30 -8.58 13.78
N VAL A 198 -3.90 -9.22 14.88
CA VAL A 198 -4.81 -9.82 15.86
C VAL A 198 -4.80 -8.98 17.14
N ASP A 199 -5.97 -8.86 17.78
CA ASP A 199 -6.15 -8.07 19.01
C ASP A 199 -5.26 -8.57 20.13
N ALA A 200 -4.46 -7.67 20.72
CA ALA A 200 -3.54 -7.94 21.83
C ALA A 200 -4.24 -8.50 23.07
N ASN A 201 -5.56 -8.26 23.23
CA ASN A 201 -6.35 -8.87 24.29
C ASN A 201 -6.67 -10.35 24.04
N SER A 202 -6.51 -10.81 22.80
CA SER A 202 -6.73 -12.21 22.41
C SER A 202 -5.43 -13.00 22.29
N ARG A 203 -4.34 -12.32 21.87
CA ARG A 203 -3.01 -12.92 21.69
C ARG A 203 -1.92 -11.94 22.11
N HIS A 204 -0.85 -12.44 22.68
CA HIS A 204 0.26 -11.61 23.17
C HIS A 204 1.47 -11.58 22.23
N ASP A 205 1.63 -12.62 21.40
CA ASP A 205 2.78 -12.77 20.52
C ASP A 205 2.36 -12.99 19.06
N PRO A 206 3.15 -12.50 18.08
CA PRO A 206 2.97 -12.84 16.67
C PRO A 206 2.88 -14.35 16.47
N SER A 207 1.96 -14.81 15.63
CA SER A 207 1.69 -16.24 15.46
C SER A 207 1.22 -16.57 14.06
N TRP A 208 1.32 -17.85 13.71
CA TRP A 208 0.70 -18.41 12.52
C TRP A 208 -0.72 -18.82 12.86
N VAL A 209 -1.70 -18.41 12.05
CA VAL A 209 -3.13 -18.65 12.29
C VAL A 209 -3.78 -19.21 11.03
N ASP A 210 -4.90 -19.90 11.21
CA ASP A 210 -5.77 -20.33 10.12
C ASP A 210 -7.00 -19.43 10.08
N MET A 211 -7.35 -18.93 8.89
CA MET A 211 -8.54 -18.10 8.71
C MET A 211 -9.50 -18.78 7.74
N ARG A 212 -10.80 -18.76 8.07
CA ARG A 212 -11.83 -19.31 7.21
C ARG A 212 -12.84 -18.24 6.80
N PHE A 213 -13.08 -18.20 5.50
CA PHE A 213 -14.05 -17.33 4.84
C PHE A 213 -15.08 -18.19 4.10
N ASP A 214 -16.20 -18.51 4.76
CA ASP A 214 -17.21 -19.45 4.25
C ASP A 214 -16.60 -20.83 3.94
N ARG A 215 -16.45 -21.19 2.66
CA ARG A 215 -15.93 -22.49 2.19
C ARG A 215 -14.43 -22.48 1.92
N VAL A 216 -13.79 -21.30 1.91
CA VAL A 216 -12.35 -21.16 1.68
C VAL A 216 -11.64 -21.03 3.01
N GLU A 217 -10.65 -21.87 3.22
CA GLU A 217 -9.74 -21.80 4.35
C GLU A 217 -8.36 -21.34 3.88
N ILE A 218 -7.76 -20.42 4.61
CA ILE A 218 -6.41 -19.92 4.35
C ILE A 218 -5.56 -20.32 5.52
N LYS A 219 -4.62 -21.22 5.29
CA LYS A 219 -3.72 -21.76 6.29
C LYS A 219 -2.40 -21.02 6.34
N ASP A 220 -1.73 -21.16 7.48
CA ASP A 220 -0.43 -20.53 7.71
C ASP A 220 -0.42 -19.03 7.40
N VAL A 221 -1.43 -18.32 7.87
CA VAL A 221 -1.52 -16.86 7.78
C VAL A 221 -0.63 -16.23 8.84
N PRO A 222 0.38 -15.42 8.47
CA PRO A 222 1.18 -14.70 9.44
C PRO A 222 0.36 -13.58 10.09
N ALA A 223 0.27 -13.58 11.41
CA ALA A 223 -0.47 -12.60 12.19
C ALA A 223 0.45 -11.90 13.20
N LEU A 224 0.50 -10.57 13.14
CA LEU A 224 1.12 -9.73 14.15
C LEU A 224 0.10 -9.32 15.21
N VAL A 225 0.56 -8.73 16.30
CA VAL A 225 -0.30 -8.35 17.43
C VAL A 225 -0.38 -6.84 17.55
N GLN A 226 -1.61 -6.33 17.72
CA GLN A 226 -1.87 -4.92 17.95
C GLN A 226 -3.05 -4.74 18.92
N ASP A 227 -3.02 -3.69 19.75
CA ASP A 227 -4.20 -3.29 20.53
C ASP A 227 -5.28 -2.73 19.60
N LEU A 228 -6.36 -3.49 19.40
CA LEU A 228 -7.52 -3.10 18.61
C LEU A 228 -8.64 -2.46 19.45
N SER A 229 -8.43 -2.24 20.74
CA SER A 229 -9.42 -1.61 21.64
C SER A 229 -9.85 -0.20 21.17
N PRO A 230 -8.96 0.66 20.65
CA PRO A 230 -9.37 1.96 20.13
C PRO A 230 -10.35 1.83 18.95
N LEU A 231 -10.07 0.91 18.04
CA LEU A 231 -10.92 0.64 16.89
C LEU A 231 -12.26 0.03 17.27
N THR A 232 -12.24 -0.93 18.20
CA THR A 232 -13.46 -1.51 18.79
C THR A 232 -14.36 -0.44 19.42
N ARG A 233 -13.77 0.51 20.17
CA ARG A 233 -14.54 1.64 20.73
C ARG A 233 -15.09 2.57 19.65
N GLN A 234 -14.29 2.87 18.61
CA GLN A 234 -14.70 3.73 17.51
C GLN A 234 -15.86 3.15 16.71
N LEU A 235 -15.80 1.86 16.40
CA LEU A 235 -16.83 1.16 15.61
C LEU A 235 -18.01 0.67 16.47
N GLY A 236 -17.84 0.61 17.79
CA GLY A 236 -18.88 0.11 18.71
C GLY A 236 -19.13 -1.40 18.63
N VAL A 237 -18.25 -2.15 17.96
CA VAL A 237 -18.33 -3.60 17.79
C VAL A 237 -16.96 -4.25 18.05
N PRO A 238 -16.89 -5.49 18.61
CA PRO A 238 -15.63 -6.12 19.00
C PRO A 238 -14.85 -6.59 17.76
N ILE A 239 -13.92 -5.76 17.27
CA ILE A 239 -13.00 -6.16 16.20
C ILE A 239 -11.86 -6.98 16.81
N LYS A 240 -11.66 -8.20 16.31
CA LYS A 240 -10.66 -9.16 16.79
C LYS A 240 -9.47 -9.33 15.85
N ALA A 241 -9.62 -8.91 14.59
CA ALA A 241 -8.53 -8.93 13.63
C ALA A 241 -8.67 -7.80 12.59
N LEU A 242 -7.53 -7.40 12.01
CA LEU A 242 -7.49 -6.63 10.77
C LEU A 242 -6.99 -7.54 9.64
N ILE A 243 -7.67 -7.49 8.50
CA ILE A 243 -7.27 -8.23 7.29
C ILE A 243 -6.38 -7.32 6.45
N GLY A 244 -5.08 -7.60 6.46
CA GLY A 244 -4.09 -6.79 5.77
C GLY A 244 -3.93 -7.10 4.29
N ALA A 245 -3.10 -6.30 3.63
CA ALA A 245 -2.86 -6.31 2.19
C ALA A 245 -2.36 -7.66 1.67
N GLN A 246 -1.49 -8.35 2.44
CA GLN A 246 -0.92 -9.63 2.02
C GLN A 246 -2.00 -10.72 1.90
N LEU A 247 -2.92 -10.81 2.87
CA LEU A 247 -4.02 -11.76 2.77
C LEU A 247 -4.93 -11.41 1.60
N LEU A 248 -5.26 -10.14 1.41
CA LEU A 248 -6.16 -9.69 0.33
C LEU A 248 -5.63 -10.07 -1.06
N ARG A 249 -4.32 -9.90 -1.30
CA ARG A 249 -3.71 -10.23 -2.58
C ARG A 249 -3.64 -11.75 -2.83
N HIS A 250 -3.22 -12.53 -1.83
CA HIS A 250 -3.12 -13.99 -1.95
C HIS A 250 -4.49 -14.68 -2.05
N ALA A 251 -5.51 -14.11 -1.41
CA ALA A 251 -6.87 -14.62 -1.47
C ALA A 251 -7.67 -14.11 -2.68
N HIS A 252 -7.04 -13.39 -3.63
CA HIS A 252 -7.72 -12.75 -4.76
C HIS A 252 -9.04 -12.09 -4.32
N ALA A 253 -8.93 -11.29 -3.26
CA ALA A 253 -10.08 -10.78 -2.53
C ALA A 253 -10.87 -9.74 -3.32
N THR A 254 -12.17 -9.72 -3.10
CA THR A 254 -13.07 -8.64 -3.54
C THR A 254 -13.84 -8.14 -2.33
N PHE A 255 -13.89 -6.83 -2.14
CA PHE A 255 -14.85 -6.23 -1.23
C PHE A 255 -15.78 -5.29 -1.99
N ASP A 256 -17.06 -5.49 -1.77
CA ASP A 256 -18.16 -4.78 -2.41
C ASP A 256 -19.09 -4.23 -1.31
N ARG A 257 -18.83 -2.99 -0.90
CA ARG A 257 -19.63 -2.37 0.16
C ARG A 257 -21.08 -2.10 -0.28
N ARG A 258 -21.30 -1.92 -1.57
CA ARG A 258 -22.63 -1.74 -2.13
C ARG A 258 -23.44 -3.03 -2.12
N GLY A 259 -22.82 -4.13 -2.57
CA GLY A 259 -23.41 -5.47 -2.53
C GLY A 259 -23.32 -6.13 -1.16
N ASP A 260 -22.73 -5.45 -0.17
CA ASP A 260 -22.48 -5.97 1.18
C ASP A 260 -21.77 -7.31 1.19
N GLN A 261 -20.78 -7.50 0.28
CA GLN A 261 -20.11 -8.76 0.11
C GLN A 261 -18.58 -8.64 0.22
N PHE A 262 -18.00 -9.58 0.95
CA PHE A 262 -16.58 -9.88 0.92
C PHE A 262 -16.37 -11.25 0.30
N VAL A 263 -15.55 -11.34 -0.75
CA VAL A 263 -15.34 -12.57 -1.50
C VAL A 263 -13.87 -12.90 -1.55
N VAL A 264 -13.51 -14.14 -1.24
CA VAL A 264 -12.18 -14.70 -1.41
C VAL A 264 -12.21 -15.82 -2.45
N ARG A 265 -11.13 -15.97 -3.20
CA ARG A 265 -11.04 -16.96 -4.28
C ARG A 265 -9.70 -17.67 -4.24
N ARG A 266 -9.70 -18.94 -4.65
CA ARG A 266 -8.46 -19.72 -4.86
C ARG A 266 -7.81 -19.45 -6.22
N GLN A 267 -8.51 -18.78 -7.12
CA GLN A 267 -8.02 -18.41 -8.44
C GLN A 267 -8.43 -16.97 -8.71
N GLU A 268 -7.61 -16.27 -9.46
CA GLU A 268 -7.90 -14.90 -9.85
C GLU A 268 -9.19 -14.80 -10.66
N ALA A 269 -9.98 -13.76 -10.36
CA ALA A 269 -11.19 -13.48 -11.11
C ALA A 269 -10.82 -12.89 -12.49
N PRO A 270 -11.58 -13.22 -13.56
CA PRO A 270 -11.41 -12.54 -14.84
C PRO A 270 -11.67 -11.05 -14.68
N ALA A 271 -11.02 -10.24 -15.53
CA ALA A 271 -11.24 -8.79 -15.55
C ALA A 271 -12.73 -8.47 -15.78
N PRO A 272 -13.37 -7.68 -14.90
CA PRO A 272 -14.73 -7.26 -15.13
C PRO A 272 -14.80 -6.30 -16.32
N PRO A 273 -15.85 -6.37 -17.16
CA PRO A 273 -15.91 -5.66 -18.44
C PRO A 273 -15.86 -4.12 -18.32
N ASP A 274 -16.44 -3.57 -17.25
CA ASP A 274 -16.53 -2.11 -17.04
C ASP A 274 -15.59 -1.61 -15.93
N ALA A 275 -14.65 -2.44 -15.49
CA ALA A 275 -13.72 -2.10 -14.45
C ALA A 275 -12.53 -1.29 -14.97
N SER A 276 -12.09 -0.33 -14.18
CA SER A 276 -10.83 0.37 -14.40
C SER A 276 -9.69 -0.33 -13.68
N ARG A 277 -8.57 -0.51 -14.38
CA ARG A 277 -7.34 -1.04 -13.79
C ARG A 277 -6.59 0.08 -13.09
N VAL A 278 -6.34 -0.09 -11.79
CA VAL A 278 -5.55 0.85 -10.99
C VAL A 278 -4.28 0.16 -10.49
N PRO A 279 -3.10 0.58 -10.93
CA PRO A 279 -1.84 0.04 -10.42
C PRO A 279 -1.70 0.28 -8.92
N LEU A 280 -1.21 -0.73 -8.21
CA LEU A 280 -0.90 -0.68 -6.79
C LEU A 280 0.61 -0.79 -6.59
N TYR A 281 1.07 -0.11 -5.57
CA TYR A 281 2.45 -0.13 -5.12
C TYR A 281 2.47 -0.41 -3.63
N TYR A 282 3.54 -1.04 -3.16
CA TYR A 282 3.62 -1.47 -1.78
C TYR A 282 4.77 -0.77 -1.08
N LEU A 283 4.43 0.09 -0.16
CA LEU A 283 5.42 0.80 0.62
C LEU A 283 6.21 -0.17 1.52
N ARG A 284 7.31 0.33 2.04
CA ARG A 284 8.19 -0.35 2.95
C ARG A 284 7.45 -1.05 4.06
N GLY A 285 7.09 -2.07 4.27
CA GLY A 285 6.22 -2.71 5.29
C GLY A 285 4.84 -3.09 4.78
N GLY A 286 4.59 -2.90 3.48
CA GLY A 286 3.47 -3.53 2.78
C GLY A 286 2.16 -2.75 2.75
N GLY A 287 2.14 -1.51 3.23
CA GLY A 287 0.97 -0.65 3.03
C GLY A 287 0.74 -0.36 1.55
N MET A 288 -0.52 -0.44 1.10
CA MET A 288 -0.86 -0.17 -0.29
C MET A 288 -0.84 1.32 -0.61
N MET A 289 -0.41 1.65 -1.81
CA MET A 289 -0.43 2.99 -2.36
C MET A 289 -0.91 2.95 -3.80
N LEU A 290 -1.60 4.00 -4.21
CA LEU A 290 -1.97 4.27 -5.60
C LEU A 290 -1.56 5.69 -5.99
N ARG A 291 -1.64 5.99 -7.29
CA ARG A 291 -1.56 7.37 -7.81
C ARG A 291 -2.93 7.83 -8.29
N ALA A 292 -3.32 9.04 -7.89
CA ALA A 292 -4.57 9.67 -8.30
C ALA A 292 -4.35 11.17 -8.56
N THR A 293 -5.25 11.84 -9.27
CA THR A 293 -5.17 13.27 -9.49
C THR A 293 -6.25 14.00 -8.71
N VAL A 294 -5.91 15.18 -8.22
CA VAL A 294 -6.86 16.12 -7.57
C VAL A 294 -7.21 17.29 -8.48
N THR A 295 -6.81 17.20 -9.74
CA THR A 295 -7.05 18.19 -10.80
C THR A 295 -7.63 17.50 -12.03
N ALA A 296 -8.09 18.30 -13.01
CA ALA A 296 -8.50 17.78 -14.31
C ALA A 296 -7.32 17.36 -15.23
N LYS A 297 -6.06 17.57 -14.79
CA LYS A 297 -4.86 17.24 -15.56
C LYS A 297 -4.20 15.97 -15.05
N ASP A 298 -3.97 15.00 -15.93
CA ASP A 298 -3.39 13.70 -15.56
C ASP A 298 -1.92 13.79 -15.11
N GLU A 299 -1.21 14.83 -15.54
CA GLU A 299 0.22 15.04 -15.27
C GLU A 299 0.52 15.32 -13.78
N ASP A 300 -0.50 15.69 -13.00
CA ASP A 300 -0.39 16.07 -11.60
C ASP A 300 -0.78 14.95 -10.62
N ALA A 301 -0.63 13.68 -11.01
CA ALA A 301 -0.95 12.56 -10.12
C ALA A 301 -0.09 12.57 -8.85
N ILE A 302 -0.76 12.43 -7.71
CA ILE A 302 -0.14 12.40 -6.37
C ILE A 302 -0.19 10.98 -5.79
N PRO A 303 0.81 10.56 -5.02
CA PRO A 303 0.78 9.30 -4.30
C PRO A 303 -0.14 9.38 -3.08
N LEU A 304 -1.03 8.42 -2.95
CA LEU A 304 -1.96 8.29 -1.85
C LEU A 304 -1.87 6.89 -1.24
N LEU A 305 -1.74 6.79 0.08
CA LEU A 305 -1.95 5.53 0.78
C LEU A 305 -3.40 5.06 0.60
N VAL A 306 -3.63 3.76 0.59
CA VAL A 306 -4.96 3.17 0.57
C VAL A 306 -5.20 2.50 1.91
N ASP A 307 -6.07 3.09 2.74
CA ASP A 307 -6.40 2.54 4.06
C ASP A 307 -7.90 2.41 4.26
N SER A 308 -8.43 1.24 3.92
CA SER A 308 -9.85 0.91 4.05
C SER A 308 -10.35 0.80 5.50
N SER A 309 -9.49 0.97 6.49
CA SER A 309 -9.89 1.04 7.90
C SER A 309 -10.29 2.45 8.34
N ARG A 310 -10.03 3.48 7.51
CA ARG A 310 -10.27 4.88 7.83
C ARG A 310 -11.62 5.37 7.32
N PRO A 311 -12.52 5.87 8.21
CA PRO A 311 -13.89 6.26 7.85
C PRO A 311 -13.97 7.70 7.30
N PHE A 312 -13.26 7.96 6.21
CA PHE A 312 -13.33 9.20 5.43
C PHE A 312 -13.05 8.89 3.95
N PRO A 313 -13.49 9.75 3.00
CA PRO A 313 -13.18 9.53 1.59
C PRO A 313 -11.71 9.79 1.27
N LEU A 314 -11.21 10.98 1.65
CA LEU A 314 -9.85 11.44 1.41
C LEU A 314 -9.31 12.20 2.63
N LEU A 315 -8.05 11.94 2.95
CA LEU A 315 -7.21 12.81 3.75
C LEU A 315 -6.15 13.39 2.83
N LEU A 316 -6.02 14.71 2.76
CA LEU A 316 -5.05 15.37 1.90
C LEU A 316 -4.12 16.27 2.72
N GLN A 317 -2.84 16.23 2.35
CA GLN A 317 -1.86 17.18 2.86
C GLN A 317 -2.00 18.55 2.15
N ASP A 318 -1.44 19.60 2.74
CA ASP A 318 -1.55 20.98 2.25
C ASP A 318 -1.09 21.14 0.80
N GLY A 319 -0.01 20.44 0.41
CA GLY A 319 0.46 20.43 -0.98
C GLY A 319 -0.54 19.85 -1.98
N ALA A 320 -1.32 18.84 -1.56
CA ALA A 320 -2.36 18.25 -2.39
C ALA A 320 -3.59 19.19 -2.50
N TRP A 321 -3.98 19.85 -1.43
CA TRP A 321 -5.02 20.88 -1.45
C TRP A 321 -4.65 22.05 -2.38
N ALA A 322 -3.39 22.52 -2.30
CA ALA A 322 -2.90 23.57 -3.20
C ALA A 322 -2.96 23.14 -4.68
N ARG A 323 -2.60 21.89 -5.00
CA ARG A 323 -2.77 21.34 -6.36
C ARG A 323 -4.23 21.28 -6.81
N ALA A 324 -5.14 20.96 -5.88
CA ALA A 324 -6.58 20.99 -6.16
C ALA A 324 -7.15 22.40 -6.36
N GLY A 325 -6.32 23.45 -6.20
CA GLY A 325 -6.75 24.85 -6.28
C GLY A 325 -7.59 25.31 -5.10
N VAL A 326 -7.47 24.63 -3.96
CA VAL A 326 -8.23 24.94 -2.73
C VAL A 326 -7.27 25.53 -1.69
N ASP A 327 -7.60 26.70 -1.18
CA ASP A 327 -6.86 27.32 -0.08
C ASP A 327 -7.17 26.59 1.24
N VAL A 328 -6.14 26.03 1.88
CA VAL A 328 -6.25 25.31 3.16
C VAL A 328 -6.80 26.19 4.30
N HIS A 329 -6.65 27.50 4.20
CA HIS A 329 -7.22 28.45 5.17
C HIS A 329 -8.74 28.61 5.03
N SER A 330 -9.31 28.24 3.87
CA SER A 330 -10.75 28.25 3.62
C SER A 330 -11.47 27.00 4.14
N LEU A 331 -10.73 25.97 4.57
CA LEU A 331 -11.30 24.73 5.08
C LEU A 331 -11.99 24.96 6.43
N LEU A 332 -13.11 24.27 6.64
CA LEU A 332 -13.92 24.39 7.85
C LEU A 332 -13.46 23.40 8.92
N PRO A 333 -13.23 23.83 10.17
CA PRO A 333 -12.88 22.91 11.23
C PRO A 333 -14.01 21.91 11.51
N LEU A 334 -13.67 20.70 11.95
CA LEU A 334 -14.67 19.74 12.43
C LEU A 334 -15.14 20.15 13.84
N PRO A 335 -16.44 19.98 14.16
CA PRO A 335 -16.98 20.35 15.47
C PRO A 335 -16.32 19.62 16.64
N ASP A 336 -16.02 18.33 16.44
CA ASP A 336 -15.49 17.44 17.49
C ASP A 336 -13.96 17.52 17.62
N ASP A 337 -13.26 17.96 16.56
CA ASP A 337 -11.82 18.15 16.55
C ASP A 337 -11.45 19.32 15.62
N PRO A 338 -11.26 20.53 16.18
CA PRO A 338 -10.93 21.72 15.39
C PRO A 338 -9.55 21.66 14.70
N SER A 339 -8.65 20.75 15.09
CA SER A 339 -7.38 20.54 14.42
C SER A 339 -7.57 19.89 13.04
N VAL A 340 -8.62 19.09 12.90
CA VAL A 340 -9.03 18.48 11.64
C VAL A 340 -9.99 19.41 10.91
N LYS A 341 -9.69 19.69 9.66
CA LYS A 341 -10.52 20.55 8.80
C LYS A 341 -11.13 19.74 7.67
N ARG A 342 -12.28 20.15 7.18
CA ARG A 342 -12.97 19.54 6.04
C ARG A 342 -13.14 20.52 4.89
N GLY A 343 -13.13 20.00 3.69
CA GLY A 343 -13.39 20.75 2.47
C GLY A 343 -13.86 19.84 1.34
N THR A 344 -13.87 20.38 0.15
CA THR A 344 -14.27 19.67 -1.07
C THR A 344 -13.20 19.84 -2.13
N VAL A 345 -12.69 18.73 -2.64
CA VAL A 345 -11.84 18.70 -3.83
C VAL A 345 -12.74 18.85 -5.07
N PRO A 346 -12.52 19.85 -5.92
CA PRO A 346 -13.41 20.08 -7.08
C PRO A 346 -13.51 18.88 -8.01
N MET A 347 -12.37 18.19 -8.23
CA MET A 347 -12.28 17.00 -9.06
C MET A 347 -11.23 16.05 -8.47
N PHE A 348 -11.61 14.81 -8.26
CA PHE A 348 -10.70 13.72 -7.91
C PHE A 348 -10.81 12.65 -9.00
N ARG A 349 -9.66 12.18 -9.51
CA ARG A 349 -9.63 11.14 -10.52
C ARG A 349 -8.80 9.96 -10.04
N VAL A 350 -9.37 8.76 -10.14
CA VAL A 350 -8.70 7.49 -9.84
C VAL A 350 -9.01 6.47 -10.94
N GLY A 351 -7.97 5.89 -11.51
CA GLY A 351 -8.15 5.06 -12.70
C GLY A 351 -8.83 5.83 -13.82
N GLY A 352 -9.88 5.28 -14.40
CA GLY A 352 -10.68 5.94 -15.45
C GLY A 352 -11.88 6.75 -14.95
N PHE A 353 -11.99 7.01 -13.62
CA PHE A 353 -13.18 7.63 -13.04
C PHE A 353 -12.92 9.05 -12.57
N ASP A 354 -13.77 9.96 -13.00
CA ASP A 354 -13.86 11.35 -12.56
C ASP A 354 -14.91 11.48 -11.47
N LEU A 355 -14.48 11.88 -10.27
CA LEU A 355 -15.31 12.04 -9.10
C LEU A 355 -15.38 13.54 -8.73
N PRO A 356 -16.40 14.27 -9.18
CA PRO A 356 -16.53 15.69 -8.89
C PRO A 356 -16.96 15.93 -7.43
N LYS A 357 -16.52 17.05 -6.86
CA LYS A 357 -16.91 17.51 -5.52
C LYS A 357 -16.65 16.49 -4.42
N MET A 358 -15.48 15.86 -4.45
CA MET A 358 -15.10 14.84 -3.47
C MET A 358 -14.83 15.47 -2.10
N PRO A 359 -15.53 15.03 -1.04
CA PRO A 359 -15.22 15.46 0.32
C PRO A 359 -13.82 15.00 0.73
N ALA A 360 -13.11 15.86 1.45
CA ALA A 360 -11.80 15.52 1.99
C ALA A 360 -11.55 16.24 3.31
N ILE A 361 -10.62 15.69 4.10
CA ILE A 361 -10.16 16.28 5.36
C ILE A 361 -8.67 16.65 5.29
N SER A 362 -8.23 17.53 6.18
CA SER A 362 -6.86 17.97 6.38
C SER A 362 -6.54 18.07 7.87
N GLY A 363 -5.28 18.21 8.23
CA GLY A 363 -4.86 18.48 9.63
C GLY A 363 -4.63 17.22 10.46
N VAL A 364 -4.76 16.02 9.91
CA VAL A 364 -4.36 14.79 10.59
C VAL A 364 -2.85 14.61 10.43
N ASP A 365 -2.15 14.39 11.55
CA ASP A 365 -0.72 14.11 11.51
C ASP A 365 -0.46 12.76 10.82
N MET A 366 0.30 12.81 9.74
CA MET A 366 0.71 11.63 8.99
C MET A 366 2.13 11.17 9.34
N HIS A 367 2.80 11.79 10.32
CA HIS A 367 4.20 11.50 10.62
C HIS A 367 4.41 10.02 10.95
N GLU A 368 3.53 9.41 11.72
CA GLU A 368 3.62 7.98 12.03
C GLU A 368 3.49 7.09 10.78
N LEU A 369 2.63 7.50 9.83
CA LEU A 369 2.41 6.77 8.58
C LEU A 369 3.56 6.96 7.59
N THR A 370 4.26 8.10 7.65
CA THR A 370 5.31 8.47 6.69
C THR A 370 6.72 8.28 7.24
N SER A 371 6.86 7.99 8.53
CA SER A 371 8.17 7.80 9.18
C SER A 371 8.94 6.67 8.51
N GLY A 372 10.14 6.97 8.03
CA GLY A 372 11.02 6.03 7.33
C GLY A 372 10.58 5.68 5.89
N ILE A 373 9.65 6.43 5.32
CA ILE A 373 9.24 6.32 3.91
C ILE A 373 9.85 7.48 3.14
N ASP A 374 10.70 7.19 2.14
CA ASP A 374 11.34 8.19 1.28
C ASP A 374 10.42 8.62 0.10
N ILE A 375 9.11 8.74 0.34
CA ILE A 375 8.11 9.07 -0.67
C ILE A 375 7.26 10.23 -0.14
N ASP A 376 7.07 11.23 -0.98
CA ASP A 376 6.29 12.44 -0.67
C ASP A 376 4.79 12.13 -0.83
N LEU A 377 4.18 11.51 0.19
CA LEU A 377 2.77 11.17 0.17
C LEU A 377 1.89 12.42 0.14
N GLY A 378 0.92 12.47 -0.76
CA GLY A 378 -0.07 13.53 -0.86
C GLY A 378 -1.26 13.36 0.08
N GLY A 379 -1.47 12.15 0.63
CA GLY A 379 -2.60 11.87 1.50
C GLY A 379 -2.97 10.39 1.62
N VAL A 380 -4.23 10.14 1.97
CA VAL A 380 -4.81 8.79 2.17
C VAL A 380 -6.16 8.69 1.49
N VAL A 381 -6.41 7.59 0.80
CA VAL A 381 -7.74 7.15 0.34
C VAL A 381 -8.34 6.26 1.43
N GLY A 382 -9.51 6.63 1.93
CA GLY A 382 -10.21 5.91 2.98
C GLY A 382 -11.37 5.05 2.51
N ALA A 383 -12.06 4.44 3.47
CA ALA A 383 -13.18 3.51 3.23
C ALA A 383 -14.34 4.17 2.48
N ASP A 384 -14.69 5.41 2.81
CA ASP A 384 -15.84 6.09 2.20
C ASP A 384 -15.65 6.32 0.69
N LEU A 385 -14.40 6.50 0.22
CA LEU A 385 -14.13 6.58 -1.22
C LEU A 385 -14.19 5.19 -1.86
N LEU A 386 -13.59 4.19 -1.22
CA LEU A 386 -13.59 2.82 -1.74
C LEU A 386 -15.00 2.23 -1.82
N ALA A 387 -15.92 2.68 -0.94
CA ALA A 387 -17.31 2.26 -0.95
C ALA A 387 -18.09 2.67 -2.22
N PHE A 388 -17.55 3.56 -3.05
CA PHE A 388 -18.11 3.88 -4.37
C PHE A 388 -17.84 2.79 -5.40
N PHE A 389 -17.00 1.83 -5.08
CA PHE A 389 -16.54 0.82 -5.99
C PHE A 389 -16.68 -0.58 -5.40
N ARG A 390 -16.83 -1.54 -6.28
CA ARG A 390 -16.45 -2.91 -6.00
C ARG A 390 -14.96 -3.02 -6.31
N VAL A 391 -14.17 -3.42 -5.32
CA VAL A 391 -12.70 -3.48 -5.40
C VAL A 391 -12.27 -4.93 -5.46
N THR A 392 -11.56 -5.32 -6.52
CA THR A 392 -11.01 -6.68 -6.69
C THR A 392 -9.51 -6.62 -6.88
N PHE A 393 -8.76 -7.33 -6.04
CA PHE A 393 -7.30 -7.47 -6.18
C PHE A 393 -6.97 -8.49 -7.27
N ALA A 394 -5.99 -8.15 -8.11
CA ALA A 394 -5.59 -8.95 -9.24
C ALA A 394 -4.07 -8.92 -9.48
N ASP A 395 -3.56 -9.88 -10.25
CA ASP A 395 -2.14 -10.05 -10.57
C ASP A 395 -1.27 -10.03 -9.30
N ASP A 396 -1.60 -10.91 -8.35
CA ASP A 396 -0.95 -11.00 -7.04
C ASP A 396 -0.88 -9.65 -6.29
N GLY A 397 -1.87 -8.79 -6.49
CA GLY A 397 -1.98 -7.48 -5.87
C GLY A 397 -1.24 -6.35 -6.58
N ARG A 398 -0.66 -6.58 -7.77
CA ARG A 398 0.01 -5.49 -8.53
C ARG A 398 -0.95 -4.44 -9.03
N PHE A 399 -2.24 -4.76 -9.11
CA PHE A 399 -3.28 -3.78 -9.37
C PHE A 399 -4.61 -4.21 -8.73
N MET A 400 -5.54 -3.28 -8.74
CA MET A 400 -6.94 -3.56 -8.41
C MET A 400 -7.85 -3.18 -9.57
N TRP A 401 -8.92 -3.93 -9.74
CA TRP A 401 -10.06 -3.55 -10.55
C TRP A 401 -11.02 -2.73 -9.70
N LEU A 402 -11.37 -1.55 -10.19
CA LEU A 402 -12.44 -0.73 -9.64
C LEU A 402 -13.66 -0.81 -10.56
N GLU A 403 -14.74 -1.39 -10.08
CA GLU A 403 -16.04 -1.40 -10.76
C GLU A 403 -16.91 -0.32 -10.12
N PRO A 404 -17.32 0.72 -10.84
CA PRO A 404 -18.04 1.83 -10.24
C PRO A 404 -19.50 1.44 -9.95
N ASP A 405 -20.10 2.12 -8.98
CA ASP A 405 -21.55 2.16 -8.87
C ASP A 405 -22.15 2.90 -10.09
N PRO A 406 -22.96 2.25 -10.92
CA PRO A 406 -23.58 2.89 -12.07
C PRO A 406 -24.41 4.14 -11.71
N MET A 407 -24.89 4.22 -10.46
CA MET A 407 -25.64 5.39 -9.97
C MET A 407 -24.75 6.61 -9.69
N LEU A 408 -23.45 6.39 -9.46
CA LEU A 408 -22.47 7.46 -9.18
C LEU A 408 -21.80 8.01 -10.43
N LEU A 409 -21.90 7.29 -11.55
CA LEU A 409 -21.37 7.75 -12.81
C LEU A 409 -22.24 8.88 -13.37
N SER A 410 -21.58 9.93 -13.87
CA SER A 410 -22.31 10.93 -14.67
C SER A 410 -22.97 10.27 -15.88
N PRO A 411 -24.05 10.85 -16.43
CA PRO A 411 -24.71 10.27 -17.62
C PRO A 411 -23.76 10.01 -18.80
N ALA A 412 -22.66 10.78 -18.90
CA ALA A 412 -21.63 10.60 -19.94
C ALA A 412 -20.67 9.43 -19.67
N GLN A 413 -20.59 8.96 -18.43
CA GLN A 413 -19.71 7.87 -17.99
C GLN A 413 -20.45 6.54 -17.82
N ARG A 414 -21.78 6.55 -17.97
CA ARG A 414 -22.57 5.31 -17.88
C ARG A 414 -22.32 4.47 -19.14
N PRO A 415 -22.00 3.17 -18.99
CA PRO A 415 -21.93 2.29 -20.14
C PRO A 415 -23.26 2.33 -20.90
N ALA A 416 -23.18 2.32 -22.22
CA ALA A 416 -24.38 2.22 -23.04
C ALA A 416 -25.17 0.97 -22.60
N PRO A 417 -26.50 1.05 -22.53
CA PRO A 417 -27.31 -0.14 -22.23
C PRO A 417 -26.91 -1.25 -23.20
N ALA A 418 -26.61 -2.44 -22.69
CA ALA A 418 -26.27 -3.59 -23.52
C ALA A 418 -27.41 -3.73 -24.58
N GLU A 419 -27.04 -3.59 -25.85
CA GLU A 419 -28.00 -3.87 -26.93
C GLU A 419 -28.54 -5.26 -26.69
N LYS A 420 -29.86 -5.36 -26.48
CA LYS A 420 -30.52 -6.64 -26.42
C LYS A 420 -30.25 -7.30 -27.77
N GLY A 421 -29.34 -8.27 -27.77
CA GLY A 421 -29.08 -9.08 -28.95
C GLY A 421 -30.41 -9.56 -29.56
N PRO A 422 -30.48 -9.80 -30.86
CA PRO A 422 -31.71 -10.28 -31.51
C PRO A 422 -32.24 -11.49 -30.75
N PRO A 423 -33.57 -11.61 -30.56
CA PRO A 423 -34.17 -12.74 -29.87
C PRO A 423 -33.67 -14.05 -30.51
N PRO A 424 -33.40 -15.09 -29.71
CA PRO A 424 -32.97 -16.36 -30.24
C PRO A 424 -33.98 -16.86 -31.31
N PRO A 425 -33.50 -17.46 -32.41
CA PRO A 425 -34.39 -17.97 -33.44
C PRO A 425 -35.36 -18.98 -32.82
N PRO A 426 -36.63 -19.02 -33.31
CA PRO A 426 -37.59 -19.97 -32.81
C PRO A 426 -37.08 -21.41 -32.97
N PRO A 427 -37.37 -22.31 -32.01
CA PRO A 427 -36.93 -23.70 -32.10
C PRO A 427 -37.44 -24.33 -33.43
N ALA A 428 -36.54 -25.03 -34.11
CA ALA A 428 -36.89 -25.75 -35.34
C ALA A 428 -38.07 -26.71 -35.08
N PRO A 429 -39.02 -26.82 -36.00
CA PRO A 429 -40.11 -27.76 -35.84
C PRO A 429 -39.60 -29.18 -35.68
N ALA A 430 -40.11 -29.89 -34.68
CA ALA A 430 -39.74 -31.28 -34.40
C ALA A 430 -39.95 -32.12 -35.65
N ALA A 431 -38.90 -32.77 -36.10
CA ALA A 431 -39.00 -33.71 -37.24
C ALA A 431 -40.05 -34.78 -36.90
N GLY A 432 -41.02 -34.95 -37.77
CA GLY A 432 -42.17 -35.80 -37.58
C GLY A 432 -41.77 -37.26 -37.28
N ALA A 433 -42.43 -37.81 -36.29
CA ALA A 433 -42.34 -39.23 -35.96
C ALA A 433 -42.78 -40.09 -37.19
N PRO A 434 -42.13 -41.17 -37.50
CA PRO A 434 -42.58 -42.09 -38.58
C PRO A 434 -43.87 -42.77 -38.15
N SER A 435 -44.85 -42.77 -39.08
CA SER A 435 -46.12 -43.49 -38.91
C SER A 435 -45.90 -44.99 -38.80
N PRO A 436 -46.63 -45.68 -37.92
CA PRO A 436 -46.57 -47.14 -37.85
C PRO A 436 -47.28 -47.77 -39.07
N ARG A 437 -46.60 -48.74 -39.67
CA ARG A 437 -47.23 -49.74 -40.56
C ARG A 437 -47.61 -50.97 -39.75
#